data_3e77feb89c77decf7a4ba562ddc8d56e
#
_entry.id   3e77feb89c77decf7a4ba562ddc8d56e
#
_cell.length_a   1.000
_cell.length_b   1.000
_cell.length_c   1.000
_cell.angle_alpha   90.00
_cell.angle_beta   90.00
_cell.angle_gamma   90.00
#
_symmetry.space_group_name_H-M   'P 1'
#
loop_
_entity.id
_entity.type
_entity.pdbx_description
1 polymer ?
#
loop_
_entity_poly.entity_id
_entity_poly.type
_entity_poly.pdbx_seq_one_letter_code
_entity_poly.pdbx_strand_id
1 'polypeptide(L)'
;MKFAALLRKPLAVCAAAVLATLAGTASAIEFRSSDTHNADDYPTVVAVRFMSEQLEKASGGKHKIKVFNKGALGSERETIDQVKIGALDFTRVNVGPMNGVCPMTQVPTMPFLFRSVEHMRKALDGPVGEEILKSCESAGFVGLAFYDSGARSIYAKKPIRTVADAKGLKIRVQQSDLWVALVGAMGANATPMPYGEVYTALKTGLIDAAENNIPSFDTAKHAEAVKIYSRTEHSMAPEILVMSKIVWDKLPKAEQDMIRAAAKASVAFQRQKWDEQEAKSLANVRAQGAQIVEVDKASFQAVMGPVYDKFMTTPDMKRLVKAVQDLR
;
A
#
# COMPACT_ATOMS: atom_id res chain seq x y z
N MET A 1 37.57 -90.16 -21.23
CA MET A 1 37.11 -89.98 -19.85
C MET A 1 37.93 -88.88 -19.18
N LYS A 2 37.45 -87.68 -19.11
CA LYS A 2 37.91 -86.62 -18.14
C LYS A 2 36.80 -85.59 -18.03
N PHE A 3 36.24 -85.48 -16.84
CA PHE A 3 35.20 -84.50 -16.45
C PHE A 3 35.73 -83.10 -16.41
N ALA A 4 35.07 -82.20 -17.09
CA ALA A 4 35.31 -80.76 -16.96
C ALA A 4 34.35 -80.17 -15.92
N ALA A 5 34.89 -79.66 -14.82
CA ALA A 5 34.15 -78.93 -13.78
C ALA A 5 33.84 -77.49 -14.22
N LEU A 6 32.57 -77.16 -14.38
CA LEU A 6 32.11 -75.80 -14.60
C LEU A 6 32.09 -75.03 -13.29
N LEU A 7 32.98 -74.03 -13.14
CA LEU A 7 32.89 -72.99 -12.10
C LEU A 7 31.74 -72.05 -12.39
N ARG A 8 30.74 -72.09 -11.53
CA ARG A 8 29.68 -71.04 -11.46
C ARG A 8 30.24 -69.85 -10.68
N LYS A 9 30.41 -68.68 -11.35
CA LYS A 9 30.62 -67.38 -10.70
C LYS A 9 29.27 -66.83 -10.32
N PRO A 10 29.09 -66.28 -9.08
CA PRO A 10 27.88 -65.54 -8.75
C PRO A 10 27.95 -64.13 -9.36
N LEU A 11 26.96 -63.76 -10.18
CA LEU A 11 26.72 -62.38 -10.59
C LEU A 11 26.27 -61.61 -9.35
N ALA A 12 27.13 -60.75 -8.86
CA ALA A 12 26.75 -59.70 -7.92
C ALA A 12 25.95 -58.64 -8.70
N VAL A 13 24.64 -58.66 -8.56
CA VAL A 13 23.76 -57.59 -9.02
C VAL A 13 23.94 -56.42 -8.08
N CYS A 14 24.73 -55.41 -8.47
CA CYS A 14 24.76 -54.10 -7.85
C CYS A 14 23.44 -53.41 -8.17
N ALA A 15 22.46 -53.53 -7.28
CA ALA A 15 21.30 -52.66 -7.24
C ALA A 15 21.76 -51.26 -6.81
N ALA A 16 22.20 -50.44 -7.76
CA ALA A 16 22.36 -49.01 -7.54
C ALA A 16 20.97 -48.44 -7.35
N ALA A 17 20.59 -48.21 -6.10
CA ALA A 17 19.42 -47.43 -5.72
C ALA A 17 19.62 -46.01 -6.23
N VAL A 18 19.09 -45.70 -7.40
CA VAL A 18 18.91 -44.32 -7.86
C VAL A 18 17.80 -43.74 -7.00
N LEU A 19 18.21 -43.13 -5.87
CA LEU A 19 17.37 -42.14 -5.21
C LEU A 19 17.27 -40.96 -6.17
N ALA A 20 16.30 -41.00 -7.06
CA ALA A 20 15.82 -39.83 -7.76
C ALA A 20 15.20 -38.92 -6.69
N THR A 21 16.00 -38.01 -6.15
CA THR A 21 15.50 -36.85 -5.45
C THR A 21 14.57 -36.13 -6.41
N LEU A 22 13.28 -36.30 -6.21
CA LEU A 22 12.24 -35.42 -6.75
C LEU A 22 12.43 -34.06 -6.09
N ALA A 23 13.52 -33.35 -6.44
CA ALA A 23 13.58 -31.92 -6.33
C ALA A 23 12.52 -31.41 -7.30
N GLY A 24 11.31 -31.18 -6.79
CA GLY A 24 10.30 -30.48 -7.54
C GLY A 24 10.96 -29.24 -8.10
N THR A 25 11.13 -29.18 -9.41
CA THR A 25 11.62 -27.99 -10.10
C THR A 25 10.55 -26.92 -9.90
N ALA A 26 10.66 -26.15 -8.82
CA ALA A 26 9.87 -24.95 -8.68
C ALA A 26 10.09 -24.12 -9.95
N SER A 27 9.03 -23.94 -10.72
CA SER A 27 9.07 -23.18 -11.98
C SER A 27 9.45 -21.75 -11.68
N ALA A 28 10.29 -21.15 -12.51
CA ALA A 28 10.60 -19.74 -12.42
C ALA A 28 9.33 -18.92 -12.64
N ILE A 29 9.06 -17.95 -11.74
CA ILE A 29 7.87 -17.12 -11.81
C ILE A 29 8.28 -15.64 -11.90
N GLU A 30 7.79 -14.96 -12.92
CA GLU A 30 7.78 -13.50 -12.96
C GLU A 30 6.42 -13.02 -12.48
N PHE A 31 6.35 -12.61 -11.21
CA PHE A 31 5.16 -12.00 -10.65
C PHE A 31 4.97 -10.59 -11.20
N ARG A 32 3.71 -10.14 -11.28
CA ARG A 32 3.35 -8.79 -11.72
C ARG A 32 2.80 -7.99 -10.54
N SER A 33 3.27 -6.75 -10.38
CA SER A 33 2.81 -5.81 -9.36
C SER A 33 2.36 -4.51 -9.99
N SER A 34 1.26 -3.93 -9.53
CA SER A 34 0.77 -2.62 -9.94
C SER A 34 1.08 -1.53 -8.93
N ASP A 35 1.30 -0.32 -9.45
CA ASP A 35 1.38 0.93 -8.69
C ASP A 35 0.80 2.08 -9.53
N THR A 36 0.08 3.02 -8.92
CA THR A 36 -0.54 4.16 -9.64
C THR A 36 0.33 5.40 -9.70
N HIS A 37 1.45 5.46 -8.98
CA HIS A 37 2.32 6.62 -8.95
C HIS A 37 3.07 6.83 -10.27
N ASN A 38 3.17 8.11 -10.70
CA ASN A 38 3.69 8.47 -12.02
C ASN A 38 5.22 8.47 -12.11
N ALA A 39 5.94 8.70 -11.01
CA ALA A 39 7.40 8.73 -10.99
C ALA A 39 7.98 7.33 -10.88
N ASP A 40 9.02 7.05 -11.67
CA ASP A 40 9.69 5.74 -11.64
C ASP A 40 10.55 5.54 -10.37
N ASP A 41 10.93 6.64 -9.73
CA ASP A 41 11.66 6.70 -8.45
C ASP A 41 10.77 6.95 -7.24
N TYR A 42 9.42 6.88 -7.40
CA TYR A 42 8.52 7.05 -6.27
C TYR A 42 8.77 5.97 -5.20
N PRO A 43 8.76 6.34 -3.90
CA PRO A 43 9.20 5.45 -2.82
C PRO A 43 8.54 4.07 -2.79
N THR A 44 7.25 3.97 -3.09
CA THR A 44 6.55 2.68 -3.14
C THR A 44 6.96 1.85 -4.35
N VAL A 45 7.17 2.48 -5.50
CA VAL A 45 7.60 1.81 -6.74
C VAL A 45 8.98 1.18 -6.57
N VAL A 46 9.95 1.98 -6.05
CA VAL A 46 11.32 1.47 -5.83
C VAL A 46 11.37 0.46 -4.68
N ALA A 47 10.48 0.54 -3.70
CA ALA A 47 10.39 -0.45 -2.63
C ALA A 47 9.98 -1.84 -3.14
N VAL A 48 9.00 -1.92 -4.05
CA VAL A 48 8.61 -3.20 -4.64
C VAL A 48 9.67 -3.72 -5.60
N ARG A 49 10.41 -2.84 -6.30
CA ARG A 49 11.60 -3.24 -7.08
C ARG A 49 12.70 -3.81 -6.18
N PHE A 50 12.98 -3.16 -5.06
CA PHE A 50 13.92 -3.67 -4.05
C PHE A 50 13.44 -5.02 -3.48
N MET A 51 12.14 -5.17 -3.18
CA MET A 51 11.56 -6.46 -2.79
C MET A 51 11.82 -7.54 -3.85
N SER A 52 11.69 -7.20 -5.14
CA SER A 52 12.01 -8.12 -6.24
C SER A 52 13.47 -8.57 -6.22
N GLU A 53 14.40 -7.65 -6.00
CA GLU A 53 15.83 -7.99 -5.90
C GLU A 53 16.14 -8.91 -4.72
N GLN A 54 15.49 -8.68 -3.57
CA GLN A 54 15.63 -9.57 -2.41
C GLN A 54 15.06 -10.96 -2.68
N LEU A 55 13.89 -11.02 -3.33
CA LEU A 55 13.24 -12.28 -3.69
C LEU A 55 14.07 -13.06 -4.73
N GLU A 56 14.61 -12.37 -5.75
CA GLU A 56 15.48 -12.96 -6.76
C GLU A 56 16.72 -13.58 -6.13
N LYS A 57 17.38 -12.87 -5.22
CA LYS A 57 18.53 -13.39 -4.46
C LYS A 57 18.15 -14.61 -3.62
N ALA A 58 17.06 -14.51 -2.85
CA ALA A 58 16.62 -15.60 -1.96
C ALA A 58 16.20 -16.87 -2.72
N SER A 59 15.62 -16.71 -3.90
CA SER A 59 15.17 -17.82 -4.74
C SER A 59 16.23 -18.38 -5.69
N GLY A 60 17.47 -17.86 -5.66
CA GLY A 60 18.53 -18.25 -6.59
C GLY A 60 18.20 -17.89 -8.04
N GLY A 61 17.59 -16.73 -8.27
CA GLY A 61 17.23 -16.22 -9.59
C GLY A 61 15.91 -16.75 -10.15
N LYS A 62 15.17 -17.60 -9.40
CA LYS A 62 13.92 -18.21 -9.89
C LYS A 62 12.74 -17.26 -9.91
N HIS A 63 12.61 -16.40 -8.91
CA HIS A 63 11.44 -15.56 -8.74
C HIS A 63 11.81 -14.08 -8.76
N LYS A 64 11.04 -13.29 -9.48
CA LYS A 64 11.16 -11.83 -9.54
C LYS A 64 9.80 -11.19 -9.64
N ILE A 65 9.72 -9.88 -9.35
CA ILE A 65 8.50 -9.08 -9.44
C ILE A 65 8.71 -7.98 -10.46
N LYS A 66 7.90 -7.98 -11.52
CA LYS A 66 7.85 -6.89 -12.49
C LYS A 66 6.83 -5.85 -12.03
N VAL A 67 7.30 -4.62 -11.81
CA VAL A 67 6.47 -3.51 -11.36
C VAL A 67 5.96 -2.71 -12.54
N PHE A 68 4.64 -2.56 -12.62
CA PHE A 68 3.93 -1.73 -13.59
C PHE A 68 3.37 -0.52 -12.85
N ASN A 69 4.08 0.60 -12.91
CA ASN A 69 3.65 1.87 -12.32
C ASN A 69 2.84 2.73 -13.30
N LYS A 70 2.55 3.98 -12.93
CA LYS A 70 1.79 4.96 -13.74
C LYS A 70 0.35 4.51 -14.05
N GLY A 71 -0.21 3.63 -13.22
CA GLY A 71 -1.54 3.09 -13.46
C GLY A 71 -1.64 2.23 -14.74
N ALA A 72 -0.52 1.67 -15.22
CA ALA A 72 -0.47 0.92 -16.49
C ALA A 72 -1.37 -0.33 -16.50
N LEU A 73 -1.72 -0.89 -15.32
CA LEU A 73 -2.63 -2.02 -15.19
C LEU A 73 -4.02 -1.62 -14.68
N GLY A 74 -4.29 -0.33 -14.55
CA GLY A 74 -5.56 0.24 -14.07
C GLY A 74 -5.42 1.09 -12.81
N SER A 75 -6.55 1.62 -12.35
CA SER A 75 -6.69 2.34 -11.10
C SER A 75 -6.49 1.40 -9.90
N GLU A 76 -6.36 1.97 -8.69
CA GLU A 76 -6.23 1.16 -7.46
C GLU A 76 -7.41 0.21 -7.28
N ARG A 77 -8.64 0.66 -7.55
CA ARG A 77 -9.83 -0.18 -7.44
C ARG A 77 -9.80 -1.36 -8.41
N GLU A 78 -9.48 -1.10 -9.67
CA GLU A 78 -9.39 -2.16 -10.69
C GLU A 78 -8.28 -3.16 -10.38
N THR A 79 -7.14 -2.72 -9.89
CA THR A 79 -6.03 -3.62 -9.54
C THR A 79 -6.30 -4.42 -8.27
N ILE A 80 -7.05 -3.89 -7.30
CA ILE A 80 -7.58 -4.65 -6.16
C ILE A 80 -8.48 -5.78 -6.67
N ASP A 81 -9.40 -5.50 -7.58
CA ASP A 81 -10.30 -6.52 -8.14
C ASP A 81 -9.52 -7.57 -8.95
N GLN A 82 -8.50 -7.19 -9.74
CA GLN A 82 -7.62 -8.12 -10.45
C GLN A 82 -6.84 -9.04 -9.50
N VAL A 83 -6.29 -8.52 -8.40
CA VAL A 83 -5.57 -9.32 -7.40
C VAL A 83 -6.52 -10.29 -6.72
N LYS A 84 -7.74 -9.85 -6.39
CA LYS A 84 -8.75 -10.68 -5.74
C LYS A 84 -9.07 -11.94 -6.54
N ILE A 85 -9.16 -11.82 -7.86
CA ILE A 85 -9.47 -12.95 -8.76
C ILE A 85 -8.23 -13.69 -9.28
N GLY A 86 -7.02 -13.30 -8.88
CA GLY A 86 -5.77 -13.92 -9.32
C GLY A 86 -5.31 -13.55 -10.73
N ALA A 87 -5.89 -12.52 -11.34
CA ALA A 87 -5.47 -11.99 -12.64
C ALA A 87 -4.21 -11.12 -12.53
N LEU A 88 -3.92 -10.60 -11.34
CA LEU A 88 -2.70 -9.88 -10.98
C LEU A 88 -2.15 -10.47 -9.68
N ASP A 89 -0.81 -10.57 -9.57
CA ASP A 89 -0.20 -11.22 -8.41
C ASP A 89 -0.12 -10.29 -7.19
N PHE A 90 0.34 -9.05 -7.38
CA PHE A 90 0.48 -8.04 -6.33
C PHE A 90 -0.14 -6.72 -6.75
N THR A 91 -0.60 -5.96 -5.78
CA THR A 91 -0.84 -4.53 -5.96
C THR A 91 -0.40 -3.76 -4.71
N ARG A 92 0.20 -2.59 -4.93
CA ARG A 92 0.42 -1.59 -3.90
C ARG A 92 -0.65 -0.51 -4.08
N VAL A 93 -1.45 -0.32 -3.07
CA VAL A 93 -2.52 0.69 -3.05
C VAL A 93 -2.55 1.41 -1.71
N ASN A 94 -3.17 2.60 -1.65
CA ASN A 94 -3.48 3.19 -0.35
C ASN A 94 -4.56 2.37 0.37
N VAL A 95 -4.58 2.38 1.72
CA VAL A 95 -5.58 1.63 2.49
C VAL A 95 -7.01 2.11 2.24
N GLY A 96 -7.21 3.36 1.80
CA GLY A 96 -8.54 3.91 1.50
C GLY A 96 -9.34 3.06 0.49
N PRO A 97 -8.86 2.81 -0.72
CA PRO A 97 -9.51 1.90 -1.67
C PRO A 97 -9.71 0.47 -1.16
N MET A 98 -8.91 0.00 -0.20
CA MET A 98 -9.07 -1.32 0.44
C MET A 98 -10.22 -1.38 1.45
N ASN A 99 -10.69 -0.24 1.98
CA ASN A 99 -11.66 -0.19 3.07
C ASN A 99 -12.96 -0.98 2.79
N GLY A 100 -13.40 -1.02 1.53
CA GLY A 100 -14.61 -1.72 1.12
C GLY A 100 -14.45 -3.24 0.98
N VAL A 101 -13.22 -3.73 0.82
CA VAL A 101 -12.94 -5.15 0.61
C VAL A 101 -12.23 -5.81 1.79
N CYS A 102 -11.43 -5.04 2.53
CA CYS A 102 -10.79 -5.47 3.78
C CYS A 102 -11.13 -4.44 4.89
N PRO A 103 -12.26 -4.60 5.61
CA PRO A 103 -12.81 -3.56 6.50
C PRO A 103 -11.85 -3.12 7.61
N MET A 104 -10.95 -3.99 8.09
CA MET A 104 -9.98 -3.60 9.13
C MET A 104 -8.99 -2.52 8.68
N THR A 105 -8.82 -2.31 7.36
CA THR A 105 -8.02 -1.20 6.82
C THR A 105 -8.64 0.17 7.07
N GLN A 106 -9.89 0.23 7.52
CA GLN A 106 -10.52 1.46 7.99
C GLN A 106 -9.82 2.02 9.23
N VAL A 107 -9.28 1.15 10.09
CA VAL A 107 -8.59 1.58 11.33
C VAL A 107 -7.45 2.56 11.02
N PRO A 108 -6.44 2.24 10.22
CA PRO A 108 -5.36 3.17 9.91
C PRO A 108 -5.80 4.33 8.99
N THR A 109 -7.03 4.29 8.43
CA THR A 109 -7.58 5.39 7.63
C THR A 109 -8.23 6.46 8.50
N MET A 110 -8.57 6.17 9.77
CA MET A 110 -9.31 7.09 10.64
C MET A 110 -8.62 8.45 10.77
N PRO A 111 -9.39 9.54 10.69
CA PRO A 111 -8.83 10.89 10.77
C PRO A 111 -8.18 11.15 12.14
N PHE A 112 -7.02 11.80 12.13
CA PHE A 112 -6.27 12.21 13.32
C PHE A 112 -5.95 11.08 14.32
N LEU A 113 -5.94 9.81 13.86
CA LEU A 113 -5.64 8.67 14.72
C LEU A 113 -4.16 8.66 15.16
N PHE A 114 -3.26 8.94 14.22
CA PHE A 114 -1.83 8.96 14.50
C PHE A 114 -1.35 10.37 14.88
N ARG A 115 -0.50 10.44 15.90
CA ARG A 115 0.07 11.72 16.41
C ARG A 115 1.27 12.18 15.59
N SER A 116 2.01 11.24 14.99
CA SER A 116 3.17 11.49 14.13
C SER A 116 3.41 10.29 13.20
N VAL A 117 4.32 10.45 12.25
CA VAL A 117 4.77 9.36 11.36
C VAL A 117 5.42 8.24 12.17
N GLU A 118 6.24 8.56 13.18
CA GLU A 118 6.87 7.58 14.07
C GLU A 118 5.83 6.79 14.86
N HIS A 119 4.78 7.46 15.35
CA HIS A 119 3.67 6.80 16.03
C HIS A 119 2.92 5.85 15.10
N MET A 120 2.69 6.25 13.85
CA MET A 120 2.10 5.39 12.82
C MET A 120 3.00 4.17 12.54
N ARG A 121 4.30 4.40 12.29
CA ARG A 121 5.30 3.34 12.05
C ARG A 121 5.28 2.33 13.21
N LYS A 122 5.33 2.81 14.45
CA LYS A 122 5.31 1.95 15.65
C LYS A 122 4.04 1.12 15.75
N ALA A 123 2.87 1.70 15.46
CA ALA A 123 1.60 0.98 15.49
C ALA A 123 1.51 -0.10 14.41
N LEU A 124 1.95 0.22 13.18
CA LEU A 124 1.83 -0.68 12.04
C LEU A 124 2.92 -1.76 11.97
N ASP A 125 4.07 -1.55 12.63
CA ASP A 125 5.12 -2.57 12.78
C ASP A 125 4.81 -3.57 13.90
N GLY A 126 3.84 -3.25 14.75
CA GLY A 126 3.44 -4.05 15.88
C GLY A 126 2.22 -4.92 15.63
N PRO A 127 1.66 -5.51 16.71
CA PRO A 127 0.52 -6.41 16.64
C PRO A 127 -0.72 -5.82 15.93
N VAL A 128 -0.93 -4.50 16.01
CA VAL A 128 -2.03 -3.83 15.33
C VAL A 128 -1.91 -3.98 13.81
N GLY A 129 -0.74 -3.69 13.26
CA GLY A 129 -0.50 -3.82 11.82
C GLY A 129 -0.56 -5.27 11.35
N GLU A 130 0.01 -6.21 12.11
CA GLU A 130 -0.05 -7.64 11.80
C GLU A 130 -1.49 -8.16 11.75
N GLU A 131 -2.32 -7.76 12.71
CA GLU A 131 -3.74 -8.16 12.74
C GLU A 131 -4.52 -7.60 11.55
N ILE A 132 -4.27 -6.34 11.18
CA ILE A 132 -4.92 -5.72 10.02
C ILE A 132 -4.49 -6.43 8.73
N LEU A 133 -3.19 -6.69 8.52
CA LEU A 133 -2.70 -7.41 7.32
C LEU A 133 -3.33 -8.80 7.23
N LYS A 134 -3.38 -9.53 8.34
CA LYS A 134 -3.95 -10.88 8.41
C LYS A 134 -5.46 -10.88 8.13
N SER A 135 -6.18 -9.85 8.56
CA SER A 135 -7.63 -9.77 8.36
C SER A 135 -8.06 -9.77 6.89
N CYS A 136 -7.17 -9.31 5.99
CA CYS A 136 -7.45 -9.28 4.56
C CYS A 136 -7.46 -10.67 3.89
N GLU A 137 -6.97 -11.71 4.57
CA GLU A 137 -6.96 -13.07 4.01
C GLU A 137 -8.36 -13.61 3.75
N SER A 138 -9.33 -13.30 4.60
CA SER A 138 -10.75 -13.67 4.41
C SER A 138 -11.38 -13.00 3.20
N ALA A 139 -10.83 -11.89 2.73
CA ALA A 139 -11.28 -11.15 1.55
C ALA A 139 -10.55 -11.56 0.26
N GLY A 140 -9.60 -12.51 0.33
CA GLY A 140 -8.85 -13.00 -0.83
C GLY A 140 -7.50 -12.33 -1.05
N PHE A 141 -6.98 -11.62 -0.03
CA PHE A 141 -5.70 -10.92 -0.10
C PHE A 141 -4.74 -11.38 1.00
N VAL A 142 -3.49 -11.59 0.66
CA VAL A 142 -2.42 -11.77 1.64
C VAL A 142 -1.76 -10.42 1.86
N GLY A 143 -2.00 -9.79 3.02
CA GLY A 143 -1.32 -8.57 3.41
C GLY A 143 0.15 -8.85 3.71
N LEU A 144 1.06 -8.06 3.12
CA LEU A 144 2.50 -8.30 3.22
C LEU A 144 3.24 -7.20 3.95
N ALA A 145 2.90 -5.94 3.70
CA ALA A 145 3.58 -4.79 4.30
C ALA A 145 2.70 -3.54 4.30
N PHE A 146 2.95 -2.67 5.27
CA PHE A 146 2.57 -1.26 5.19
C PHE A 146 3.77 -0.42 4.79
N TYR A 147 3.55 0.56 3.90
CA TYR A 147 4.51 1.56 3.51
C TYR A 147 4.04 2.94 3.96
N ASP A 148 4.98 3.83 4.19
CA ASP A 148 4.66 5.20 4.54
C ASP A 148 3.99 5.95 3.37
N SER A 149 3.04 6.80 3.73
CA SER A 149 2.38 7.75 2.84
C SER A 149 2.34 9.17 3.43
N GLY A 150 3.00 9.37 4.58
CA GLY A 150 3.05 10.64 5.27
C GLY A 150 1.69 11.20 5.67
N ALA A 151 1.68 12.46 6.09
CA ALA A 151 0.46 13.16 6.43
C ALA A 151 -0.24 13.74 5.18
N ARG A 152 -1.55 13.53 5.11
CA ARG A 152 -2.39 14.02 4.01
C ARG A 152 -3.03 15.34 4.39
N SER A 153 -3.02 16.29 3.46
CA SER A 153 -3.52 17.64 3.63
C SER A 153 -4.30 18.12 2.42
N ILE A 154 -5.15 19.13 2.59
CA ILE A 154 -6.00 19.66 1.52
C ILE A 154 -5.20 20.70 0.71
N TYR A 155 -5.30 20.65 -0.61
CA TYR A 155 -4.74 21.66 -1.50
C TYR A 155 -5.78 22.17 -2.50
N ALA A 156 -5.74 23.49 -2.75
CA ALA A 156 -6.75 24.22 -3.51
C ALA A 156 -6.17 25.48 -4.16
N LYS A 157 -7.02 26.24 -4.87
CA LYS A 157 -6.66 27.59 -5.38
C LYS A 157 -6.67 28.65 -4.29
N LYS A 158 -7.39 28.43 -3.19
CA LYS A 158 -7.49 29.34 -2.01
C LYS A 158 -7.08 28.60 -0.75
N PRO A 159 -6.58 29.31 0.27
CA PRO A 159 -6.24 28.68 1.55
C PRO A 159 -7.50 28.18 2.27
N ILE A 160 -7.38 27.01 2.87
CA ILE A 160 -8.40 26.38 3.72
C ILE A 160 -7.79 26.31 5.12
N ARG A 161 -8.03 27.34 5.94
CA ARG A 161 -7.40 27.50 7.26
C ARG A 161 -8.21 26.92 8.40
N THR A 162 -9.52 26.86 8.23
CA THR A 162 -10.47 26.29 9.19
C THR A 162 -11.42 25.35 8.47
N VAL A 163 -12.13 24.51 9.21
CA VAL A 163 -13.16 23.64 8.63
C VAL A 163 -14.24 24.40 7.89
N ALA A 164 -14.54 25.64 8.32
CA ALA A 164 -15.53 26.50 7.66
C ALA A 164 -15.13 26.87 6.22
N ASP A 165 -13.83 26.99 5.94
CA ASP A 165 -13.32 27.29 4.59
C ASP A 165 -13.50 26.13 3.60
N ALA A 166 -13.70 24.90 4.10
CA ALA A 166 -13.96 23.71 3.28
C ALA A 166 -15.42 23.60 2.84
N LYS A 167 -16.34 24.33 3.52
CA LYS A 167 -17.78 24.17 3.31
C LYS A 167 -18.19 24.42 1.86
N GLY A 168 -18.90 23.45 1.30
CA GLY A 168 -19.43 23.50 -0.06
C GLY A 168 -18.42 23.26 -1.17
N LEU A 169 -17.11 23.19 -0.89
CA LEU A 169 -16.10 22.88 -1.90
C LEU A 169 -16.25 21.44 -2.43
N LYS A 170 -16.04 21.26 -3.70
CA LYS A 170 -15.92 19.93 -4.32
C LYS A 170 -14.50 19.44 -4.09
N ILE A 171 -14.33 18.56 -3.11
CA ILE A 171 -13.02 18.00 -2.75
C ILE A 171 -12.91 16.57 -3.27
N ARG A 172 -11.94 16.32 -4.12
CA ARG A 172 -11.66 14.96 -4.58
C ARG A 172 -11.15 14.12 -3.40
N VAL A 173 -11.66 12.91 -3.32
CA VAL A 173 -11.23 11.89 -2.37
C VAL A 173 -10.92 10.57 -3.08
N GLN A 174 -10.27 9.66 -2.38
CA GLN A 174 -10.12 8.27 -2.80
C GLN A 174 -11.48 7.59 -2.85
N GLN A 175 -11.60 6.51 -3.63
CA GLN A 175 -12.83 5.71 -3.76
C GLN A 175 -13.07 4.87 -2.50
N SER A 176 -13.53 5.53 -1.44
CA SER A 176 -13.80 4.96 -0.12
C SER A 176 -14.93 5.72 0.56
N ASP A 177 -15.92 5.00 1.11
CA ASP A 177 -17.03 5.59 1.84
C ASP A 177 -16.57 6.33 3.11
N LEU A 178 -15.47 5.87 3.72
CA LEU A 178 -14.85 6.55 4.85
C LEU A 178 -14.33 7.93 4.43
N TRP A 179 -13.62 8.03 3.30
CA TRP A 179 -13.14 9.29 2.77
C TRP A 179 -14.29 10.23 2.38
N VAL A 180 -15.37 9.70 1.82
CA VAL A 180 -16.59 10.49 1.55
C VAL A 180 -17.17 11.05 2.83
N ALA A 181 -17.28 10.24 3.88
CA ALA A 181 -17.80 10.68 5.17
C ALA A 181 -16.86 11.69 5.85
N LEU A 182 -15.54 11.48 5.77
CA LEU A 182 -14.54 12.37 6.36
C LEU A 182 -14.65 13.78 5.77
N VAL A 183 -14.67 13.90 4.45
CA VAL A 183 -14.78 15.19 3.77
C VAL A 183 -16.20 15.77 3.94
N GLY A 184 -17.23 14.91 3.96
CA GLY A 184 -18.60 15.33 4.29
C GLY A 184 -18.74 15.92 5.70
N ALA A 185 -18.02 15.37 6.69
CA ALA A 185 -18.00 15.93 8.05
C ALA A 185 -17.38 17.34 8.12
N MET A 186 -16.49 17.68 7.18
CA MET A 186 -15.97 19.05 7.01
C MET A 186 -16.98 20.02 6.36
N GLY A 187 -18.19 19.53 5.97
CA GLY A 187 -19.19 20.32 5.23
C GLY A 187 -18.87 20.49 3.74
N ALA A 188 -17.90 19.78 3.22
CA ALA A 188 -17.54 19.79 1.81
C ALA A 188 -18.26 18.70 1.02
N ASN A 189 -18.25 18.82 -0.32
CA ASN A 189 -18.82 17.84 -1.26
C ASN A 189 -17.71 16.90 -1.71
N ALA A 190 -17.69 15.70 -1.18
CA ALA A 190 -16.72 14.68 -1.58
C ALA A 190 -16.97 14.19 -3.01
N THR A 191 -15.92 14.14 -3.82
CA THR A 191 -15.96 13.66 -5.21
C THR A 191 -14.99 12.49 -5.36
N PRO A 192 -15.44 11.24 -5.14
CA PRO A 192 -14.60 10.07 -5.31
C PRO A 192 -14.17 9.89 -6.77
N MET A 193 -12.85 9.78 -7.01
CA MET A 193 -12.34 9.48 -8.35
C MET A 193 -10.94 8.83 -8.29
N PRO A 194 -10.54 8.07 -9.33
CA PRO A 194 -9.21 7.51 -9.47
C PRO A 194 -8.09 8.56 -9.36
N TYR A 195 -6.92 8.14 -8.84
CA TYR A 195 -5.79 9.06 -8.65
C TYR A 195 -5.30 9.71 -9.95
N GLY A 196 -5.26 8.96 -11.06
CA GLY A 196 -4.79 9.48 -12.35
C GLY A 196 -5.66 10.58 -12.96
N GLU A 197 -6.88 10.77 -12.48
CA GLU A 197 -7.81 11.79 -13.02
C GLU A 197 -7.70 13.15 -12.30
N VAL A 198 -7.05 13.18 -11.12
CA VAL A 198 -7.06 14.34 -10.22
C VAL A 198 -6.45 15.59 -10.85
N TYR A 199 -5.31 15.45 -11.56
CA TYR A 199 -4.66 16.58 -12.22
C TYR A 199 -5.60 17.28 -13.21
N THR A 200 -6.22 16.51 -14.07
CA THR A 200 -7.15 17.03 -15.07
C THR A 200 -8.40 17.66 -14.42
N ALA A 201 -8.95 17.02 -13.39
CA ALA A 201 -10.10 17.53 -12.66
C ALA A 201 -9.82 18.87 -11.97
N LEU A 202 -8.63 19.05 -11.37
CA LEU A 202 -8.18 20.32 -10.80
C LEU A 202 -7.98 21.41 -11.89
N LYS A 203 -7.34 21.04 -13.00
CA LYS A 203 -7.08 21.97 -14.12
C LYS A 203 -8.35 22.48 -14.76
N THR A 204 -9.31 21.63 -15.00
CA THR A 204 -10.60 21.98 -15.63
C THR A 204 -11.59 22.63 -14.66
N GLY A 205 -11.34 22.56 -13.35
CA GLY A 205 -12.27 23.07 -12.33
C GLY A 205 -13.48 22.14 -12.10
N LEU A 206 -13.39 20.86 -12.52
CA LEU A 206 -14.38 19.85 -12.15
C LEU A 206 -14.44 19.66 -10.63
N ILE A 207 -13.29 19.79 -9.96
CA ILE A 207 -13.13 19.84 -8.51
C ILE A 207 -12.42 21.13 -8.10
N ASP A 208 -12.74 21.63 -6.90
CA ASP A 208 -12.16 22.84 -6.31
C ASP A 208 -10.84 22.55 -5.58
N ALA A 209 -10.76 21.35 -5.02
CA ALA A 209 -9.65 20.92 -4.17
C ALA A 209 -9.46 19.41 -4.25
N ALA A 210 -8.30 18.96 -3.78
CA ALA A 210 -8.03 17.56 -3.49
C ALA A 210 -7.20 17.46 -2.21
N GLU A 211 -6.96 16.24 -1.74
CA GLU A 211 -6.16 15.97 -0.55
C GLU A 211 -5.13 14.89 -0.82
N ASN A 212 -3.92 15.07 -0.34
CA ASN A 212 -2.85 14.08 -0.40
C ASN A 212 -1.62 14.58 0.39
N ASN A 213 -0.54 13.78 0.37
CA ASN A 213 0.78 14.12 0.88
C ASN A 213 1.58 15.01 -0.09
N ILE A 214 2.67 15.62 0.39
CA ILE A 214 3.55 16.49 -0.41
C ILE A 214 4.20 15.77 -1.60
N PRO A 215 4.73 14.53 -1.48
CA PRO A 215 5.28 13.79 -2.62
C PRO A 215 4.27 13.61 -3.76
N SER A 216 3.02 13.28 -3.46
CA SER A 216 1.96 13.16 -4.47
C SER A 216 1.58 14.50 -5.09
N PHE A 217 1.52 15.57 -4.27
CA PHE A 217 1.23 16.92 -4.73
C PHE A 217 2.26 17.42 -5.76
N ASP A 218 3.54 17.05 -5.56
CA ASP A 218 4.65 17.35 -6.47
C ASP A 218 4.63 16.42 -7.72
N THR A 219 4.81 15.10 -7.50
CA THR A 219 5.09 14.15 -8.58
C THR A 219 3.91 13.90 -9.52
N ALA A 220 2.67 14.08 -9.04
CA ALA A 220 1.47 14.06 -9.88
C ALA A 220 1.14 15.42 -10.49
N LYS A 221 2.03 16.43 -10.31
CA LYS A 221 1.90 17.78 -10.86
C LYS A 221 0.67 18.55 -10.36
N HIS A 222 0.06 18.12 -9.26
CA HIS A 222 -1.09 18.84 -8.71
C HIS A 222 -0.71 20.28 -8.32
N ALA A 223 0.55 20.51 -7.90
CA ALA A 223 1.11 21.84 -7.63
C ALA A 223 1.13 22.76 -8.86
N GLU A 224 1.04 22.25 -10.08
CA GLU A 224 0.86 23.07 -11.29
C GLU A 224 -0.59 23.53 -11.47
N ALA A 225 -1.55 22.78 -10.95
CA ALA A 225 -2.98 23.08 -11.08
C ALA A 225 -3.48 24.02 -9.98
N VAL A 226 -3.01 23.82 -8.72
CA VAL A 226 -3.36 24.63 -7.55
C VAL A 226 -2.11 24.89 -6.73
N LYS A 227 -2.06 26.09 -6.07
CA LYS A 227 -0.81 26.56 -5.44
C LYS A 227 -0.85 26.61 -3.92
N ILE A 228 -2.00 26.36 -3.29
CA ILE A 228 -2.13 26.45 -1.84
C ILE A 228 -2.27 25.06 -1.25
N TYR A 229 -1.31 24.68 -0.41
CA TYR A 229 -1.31 23.44 0.35
C TYR A 229 -1.58 23.79 1.83
N SER A 230 -2.81 23.53 2.30
CA SER A 230 -3.26 23.80 3.67
C SER A 230 -2.96 22.57 4.54
N ARG A 231 -2.04 22.69 5.49
CA ARG A 231 -1.50 21.57 6.30
C ARG A 231 -2.51 21.05 7.32
N THR A 232 -3.63 20.54 6.84
CA THR A 232 -4.68 19.96 7.70
C THR A 232 -4.19 18.68 8.40
N GLU A 233 -3.31 17.91 7.77
CA GLU A 233 -2.75 16.65 8.28
C GLU A 233 -3.83 15.75 8.90
N HIS A 234 -4.98 15.72 8.22
CA HIS A 234 -6.21 15.11 8.73
C HIS A 234 -6.18 13.58 8.70
N SER A 235 -5.24 12.97 8.01
CA SER A 235 -5.03 11.53 7.99
C SER A 235 -3.58 11.19 7.66
N MET A 236 -3.09 10.06 8.18
CA MET A 236 -1.81 9.42 7.82
C MET A 236 -2.06 8.02 7.27
N ALA A 237 -3.09 7.87 6.42
CA ALA A 237 -3.48 6.59 5.83
C ALA A 237 -2.31 5.96 5.05
N PRO A 238 -1.77 4.80 5.48
CA PRO A 238 -0.60 4.18 4.87
C PRO A 238 -0.91 3.58 3.50
N GLU A 239 0.14 3.21 2.79
CA GLU A 239 0.05 2.31 1.65
C GLU A 239 0.10 0.86 2.14
N ILE A 240 -0.59 -0.04 1.44
CA ILE A 240 -0.58 -1.47 1.71
C ILE A 240 -0.12 -2.24 0.47
N LEU A 241 0.80 -3.18 0.67
CA LEU A 241 1.19 -4.16 -0.34
C LEU A 241 0.44 -5.46 -0.07
N VAL A 242 -0.34 -5.90 -1.04
CA VAL A 242 -1.09 -7.15 -0.96
C VAL A 242 -0.76 -8.06 -2.13
N MET A 243 -0.86 -9.36 -1.89
CA MET A 243 -0.76 -10.42 -2.90
C MET A 243 -2.08 -11.15 -3.03
N SER A 244 -2.37 -11.67 -4.22
CA SER A 244 -3.51 -12.55 -4.47
C SER A 244 -3.41 -13.81 -3.60
N LYS A 245 -4.46 -14.07 -2.81
CA LYS A 245 -4.53 -15.31 -2.03
C LYS A 245 -4.62 -16.54 -2.93
N ILE A 246 -5.26 -16.43 -4.10
CA ILE A 246 -5.36 -17.50 -5.10
C ILE A 246 -3.96 -17.90 -5.63
N VAL A 247 -3.08 -16.90 -5.85
CA VAL A 247 -1.70 -17.16 -6.30
C VAL A 247 -0.87 -17.67 -5.13
N TRP A 248 -1.00 -17.04 -3.96
CA TRP A 248 -0.29 -17.38 -2.72
C TRP A 248 -0.48 -18.84 -2.31
N ASP A 249 -1.73 -19.32 -2.32
CA ASP A 249 -2.06 -20.68 -1.87
C ASP A 249 -1.48 -21.79 -2.78
N LYS A 250 -1.04 -21.43 -3.99
CA LYS A 250 -0.37 -22.35 -4.91
C LYS A 250 1.15 -22.45 -4.69
N LEU A 251 1.71 -21.52 -3.90
CA LEU A 251 3.15 -21.46 -3.66
C LEU A 251 3.53 -22.42 -2.52
N PRO A 252 4.65 -23.14 -2.65
CA PRO A 252 5.25 -23.87 -1.53
C PRO A 252 5.54 -22.93 -0.35
N LYS A 253 5.47 -23.47 0.88
CA LYS A 253 5.71 -22.69 2.10
C LYS A 253 7.04 -21.94 2.09
N ALA A 254 8.10 -22.57 1.57
CA ALA A 254 9.42 -21.94 1.47
C ALA A 254 9.39 -20.67 0.58
N GLU A 255 8.63 -20.68 -0.51
CA GLU A 255 8.49 -19.52 -1.40
C GLU A 255 7.64 -18.42 -0.75
N GLN A 256 6.57 -18.81 -0.04
CA GLN A 256 5.78 -17.87 0.76
C GLN A 256 6.64 -17.17 1.81
N ASP A 257 7.54 -17.89 2.48
CA ASP A 257 8.45 -17.33 3.48
C ASP A 257 9.48 -16.38 2.86
N MET A 258 10.02 -16.70 1.68
CA MET A 258 10.89 -15.79 0.93
C MET A 258 10.19 -14.49 0.56
N ILE A 259 8.93 -14.56 0.08
CA ILE A 259 8.13 -13.39 -0.26
C ILE A 259 7.86 -12.53 0.97
N ARG A 260 7.47 -13.12 2.11
CA ARG A 260 7.27 -12.37 3.36
C ARG A 260 8.56 -11.71 3.84
N ALA A 261 9.69 -12.41 3.78
CA ALA A 261 10.99 -11.86 4.17
C ALA A 261 11.40 -10.68 3.25
N ALA A 262 11.23 -10.81 1.95
CA ALA A 262 11.52 -9.77 0.99
C ALA A 262 10.60 -8.53 1.19
N ALA A 263 9.30 -8.74 1.43
CA ALA A 263 8.37 -7.68 1.72
C ALA A 263 8.75 -6.95 3.02
N LYS A 264 9.09 -7.68 4.09
CA LYS A 264 9.55 -7.08 5.35
C LYS A 264 10.81 -6.24 5.17
N ALA A 265 11.78 -6.75 4.41
CA ALA A 265 13.03 -6.01 4.12
C ALA A 265 12.76 -4.71 3.35
N SER A 266 11.75 -4.68 2.48
CA SER A 266 11.42 -3.50 1.68
C SER A 266 10.83 -2.35 2.50
N VAL A 267 10.30 -2.59 3.70
CA VAL A 267 9.68 -1.55 4.55
C VAL A 267 10.71 -0.50 4.97
N ALA A 268 11.85 -0.92 5.52
CA ALA A 268 12.90 0.02 5.94
C ALA A 268 13.47 0.81 4.75
N PHE A 269 13.66 0.15 3.61
CA PHE A 269 14.10 0.81 2.38
C PHE A 269 13.08 1.84 1.90
N GLN A 270 11.78 1.51 1.92
CA GLN A 270 10.71 2.43 1.51
C GLN A 270 10.69 3.68 2.40
N ARG A 271 10.82 3.52 3.73
CA ARG A 271 10.83 4.63 4.68
C ARG A 271 11.97 5.59 4.44
N GLN A 272 13.18 5.05 4.22
CA GLN A 272 14.31 5.90 3.85
C GLN A 272 14.01 6.69 2.57
N LYS A 273 13.50 6.03 1.54
CA LYS A 273 13.15 6.69 0.27
C LYS A 273 11.99 7.67 0.43
N TRP A 274 11.07 7.40 1.35
CA TRP A 274 9.98 8.31 1.68
C TRP A 274 10.49 9.61 2.30
N ASP A 275 11.32 9.52 3.32
CA ASP A 275 11.88 10.68 4.02
C ASP A 275 12.71 11.56 3.06
N GLU A 276 13.52 10.94 2.17
CA GLU A 276 14.25 11.62 1.10
C GLU A 276 13.30 12.33 0.11
N GLN A 277 12.25 11.65 -0.34
CA GLN A 277 11.31 12.19 -1.32
C GLN A 277 10.43 13.30 -0.73
N GLU A 278 10.00 13.18 0.52
CA GLU A 278 9.19 14.22 1.18
C GLU A 278 9.95 15.55 1.27
N ALA A 279 11.22 15.50 1.69
CA ALA A 279 12.08 16.68 1.74
C ALA A 279 12.31 17.29 0.34
N LYS A 280 12.61 16.45 -0.66
CA LYS A 280 12.80 16.85 -2.06
C LYS A 280 11.53 17.50 -2.63
N SER A 281 10.38 16.86 -2.45
CA SER A 281 9.12 17.35 -2.97
C SER A 281 8.68 18.66 -2.32
N LEU A 282 8.91 18.82 -1.01
CA LEU A 282 8.63 20.10 -0.33
C LEU A 282 9.45 21.25 -0.93
N ALA A 283 10.73 21.02 -1.19
CA ALA A 283 11.58 22.01 -1.85
C ALA A 283 11.09 22.32 -3.28
N ASN A 284 10.76 21.30 -4.06
CA ASN A 284 10.26 21.42 -5.42
C ASN A 284 8.97 22.23 -5.51
N VAL A 285 7.96 21.91 -4.70
CA VAL A 285 6.66 22.62 -4.77
C VAL A 285 6.80 24.08 -4.34
N ARG A 286 7.67 24.37 -3.36
CA ARG A 286 7.99 25.77 -2.98
C ARG A 286 8.67 26.53 -4.13
N ALA A 287 9.62 25.92 -4.80
CA ALA A 287 10.28 26.50 -5.98
C ALA A 287 9.31 26.75 -7.13
N GLN A 288 8.27 25.94 -7.25
CA GLN A 288 7.16 26.11 -8.21
C GLN A 288 6.14 27.18 -7.78
N GLY A 289 6.35 27.85 -6.65
CA GLY A 289 5.48 28.90 -6.12
C GLY A 289 4.30 28.39 -5.31
N ALA A 290 4.31 27.14 -4.85
CA ALA A 290 3.31 26.64 -3.92
C ALA A 290 3.49 27.26 -2.53
N GLN A 291 2.38 27.65 -1.90
CA GLN A 291 2.34 28.17 -0.55
C GLN A 291 1.87 27.07 0.41
N ILE A 292 2.69 26.81 1.40
CA ILE A 292 2.35 25.88 2.50
C ILE A 292 1.76 26.72 3.61
N VAL A 293 0.49 26.46 3.95
CA VAL A 293 -0.29 27.28 4.89
C VAL A 293 -0.61 26.46 6.13
N GLU A 294 -0.29 27.02 7.29
CA GLU A 294 -0.72 26.46 8.57
C GLU A 294 -2.22 26.71 8.80
N VAL A 295 -2.87 25.78 9.51
CA VAL A 295 -4.31 25.75 9.69
C VAL A 295 -4.69 25.53 11.15
N ASP A 296 -5.91 25.88 11.52
CA ASP A 296 -6.52 25.48 12.79
C ASP A 296 -6.95 24.00 12.72
N LYS A 297 -6.02 23.09 13.03
CA LYS A 297 -6.27 21.64 13.04
C LYS A 297 -7.39 21.25 14.00
N ALA A 298 -7.55 21.97 15.11
CA ALA A 298 -8.58 21.68 16.11
C ALA A 298 -9.98 21.82 15.51
N SER A 299 -10.20 22.81 14.63
CA SER A 299 -11.48 22.96 13.92
C SER A 299 -11.86 21.76 13.07
N PHE A 300 -10.86 21.12 12.42
CA PHE A 300 -11.08 19.91 11.62
C PHE A 300 -11.28 18.67 12.51
N GLN A 301 -10.52 18.56 13.62
CA GLN A 301 -10.67 17.45 14.55
C GLN A 301 -12.05 17.43 15.21
N ALA A 302 -12.57 18.59 15.56
CA ALA A 302 -13.84 18.76 16.29
C ALA A 302 -15.05 18.14 15.55
N VAL A 303 -14.99 18.02 14.23
CA VAL A 303 -16.10 17.51 13.41
C VAL A 303 -15.98 16.03 13.07
N MET A 304 -14.93 15.30 13.52
CA MET A 304 -14.65 13.92 13.11
C MET A 304 -15.35 12.86 13.95
N GLY A 305 -15.98 13.19 15.07
CA GLY A 305 -16.70 12.24 15.92
C GLY A 305 -17.65 11.34 15.14
N PRO A 306 -18.57 11.87 14.31
CA PRO A 306 -19.49 11.07 13.52
C PRO A 306 -18.82 10.09 12.54
N VAL A 307 -17.61 10.37 12.08
CA VAL A 307 -16.84 9.45 11.23
C VAL A 307 -16.40 8.21 12.04
N TYR A 308 -15.91 8.43 13.26
CA TYR A 308 -15.57 7.33 14.17
C TYR A 308 -16.80 6.46 14.50
N ASP A 309 -17.91 7.09 14.83
CA ASP A 309 -19.15 6.38 15.16
C ASP A 309 -19.66 5.52 14.00
N LYS A 310 -19.56 6.05 12.77
CA LYS A 310 -20.04 5.37 11.56
C LYS A 310 -19.16 4.18 11.17
N PHE A 311 -17.84 4.26 11.32
CA PHE A 311 -16.93 3.26 10.75
C PHE A 311 -16.30 2.33 11.79
N MET A 312 -16.17 2.73 13.06
CA MET A 312 -15.64 1.87 14.12
C MET A 312 -16.78 1.05 14.75
N THR A 313 -17.39 0.15 13.95
CA THR A 313 -18.63 -0.54 14.31
C THR A 313 -18.40 -1.85 15.06
N THR A 314 -17.27 -2.53 14.86
CA THR A 314 -16.99 -3.82 15.50
C THR A 314 -16.15 -3.66 16.78
N PRO A 315 -16.26 -4.60 17.73
CA PRO A 315 -15.40 -4.60 18.93
C PRO A 315 -13.90 -4.61 18.58
N ASP A 316 -13.49 -5.35 17.55
CA ASP A 316 -12.10 -5.45 17.14
C ASP A 316 -11.58 -4.12 16.57
N MET A 317 -12.36 -3.44 15.72
CA MET A 317 -11.97 -2.11 15.22
C MET A 317 -11.79 -1.12 16.37
N LYS A 318 -12.72 -1.08 17.33
CA LYS A 318 -12.66 -0.22 18.52
C LYS A 318 -11.43 -0.54 19.37
N ARG A 319 -11.16 -1.83 19.59
CA ARG A 319 -9.97 -2.31 20.31
C ARG A 319 -8.68 -1.86 19.63
N LEU A 320 -8.58 -2.00 18.30
CA LEU A 320 -7.39 -1.60 17.56
C LEU A 320 -7.20 -0.08 17.55
N VAL A 321 -8.26 0.71 17.39
CA VAL A 321 -8.19 2.18 17.53
C VAL A 321 -7.68 2.54 18.92
N LYS A 322 -8.24 1.93 19.96
CA LYS A 322 -7.78 2.17 21.35
C LYS A 322 -6.32 1.76 21.53
N ALA A 323 -5.90 0.61 21.00
CA ALA A 323 -4.51 0.15 21.07
C ALA A 323 -3.54 1.14 20.42
N VAL A 324 -3.93 1.75 19.28
CA VAL A 324 -3.14 2.83 18.65
C VAL A 324 -3.10 4.07 19.53
N GLN A 325 -4.24 4.51 20.08
CA GLN A 325 -4.31 5.70 20.93
C GLN A 325 -3.49 5.57 22.22
N ASP A 326 -3.47 4.38 22.81
CA ASP A 326 -2.73 4.09 24.05
C ASP A 326 -1.21 3.88 23.81
N LEU A 327 -0.78 3.66 22.58
CA LEU A 327 0.62 3.44 22.21
C LEU A 327 1.43 4.72 22.47
N ARG A 328 2.45 4.62 23.33
CA ARG A 328 3.36 5.74 23.70
C ARG A 328 4.56 5.83 22.78
#